data_676cee70276eab43685e02bc628f25ee
#
_entry.id   676cee70276eab43685e02bc628f25ee
#
_cell.length_a   1.000
_cell.length_b   1.000
_cell.length_c   1.000
_cell.angle_alpha   90.00
_cell.angle_beta   90.00
_cell.angle_gamma   90.00
#
_symmetry.space_group_name_H-M   'P 1'
#
loop_
_entity.id
_entity.type
_entity.pdbx_description
1 polymer ?
#
loop_
_entity_poly.entity_id
_entity_poly.type
_entity_poly.pdbx_seq_one_letter_code
_entity_poly.pdbx_strand_id
1 'polypeptide(L)'
;MTLHRRFIFSCFSALLFIAGCSGVGGDVQAGRTALQTGRANEAIGYLTRAADADPDYKIPYRVRASVLGYLGRAYVETGRDIEARQTLERAVNLDNDDPFAHLYLGIALLKTGERERGRKEIDVGLKAIDDTLEYIAADRVYGFYWDPGMQIRNDIRQSLAAKPDDAQLALAGERIGRAFDEEIDKARRDEGRRSGGGDSSGGGN
;
A
#
# COMPACT_ATOMS: atom_id res chain seq x y z
N MET A 1 46.18 13.40 -60.04
CA MET A 1 45.65 12.20 -59.45
C MET A 1 45.64 12.42 -57.93
N THR A 2 44.54 12.88 -57.41
CA THR A 2 44.36 13.21 -55.97
C THR A 2 43.14 12.45 -55.43
N LEU A 3 43.44 11.50 -54.57
CA LEU A 3 42.50 10.59 -53.94
C LEU A 3 41.79 11.30 -52.76
N HIS A 4 40.51 11.61 -52.92
CA HIS A 4 39.70 12.19 -51.83
C HIS A 4 39.19 11.07 -50.94
N ARG A 5 39.77 10.95 -49.75
CA ARG A 5 39.37 10.04 -48.67
C ARG A 5 38.22 10.67 -47.87
N ARG A 6 36.98 10.19 -48.13
CA ARG A 6 35.79 10.56 -47.38
C ARG A 6 35.80 9.91 -46.01
N PHE A 7 35.98 10.69 -44.97
CA PHE A 7 35.74 10.29 -43.60
C PHE A 7 34.23 10.35 -43.33
N ILE A 8 33.61 9.20 -43.14
CA ILE A 8 32.23 9.09 -42.64
C ILE A 8 32.31 9.09 -41.14
N PHE A 9 31.95 10.24 -40.52
CA PHE A 9 31.70 10.30 -39.07
C PHE A 9 30.36 9.64 -38.77
N SER A 10 30.39 8.41 -38.27
CA SER A 10 29.25 7.73 -37.71
C SER A 10 28.98 8.30 -36.30
N CYS A 11 28.03 9.23 -36.18
CA CYS A 11 27.50 9.67 -34.92
C CYS A 11 26.68 8.54 -34.35
N PHE A 12 27.29 7.75 -33.46
CA PHE A 12 26.60 6.80 -32.61
C PHE A 12 25.96 7.59 -31.45
N SER A 13 24.69 8.00 -31.65
CA SER A 13 23.88 8.58 -30.57
C SER A 13 23.61 7.50 -29.56
N ALA A 14 24.43 7.46 -28.50
CA ALA A 14 24.14 6.73 -27.30
C ALA A 14 22.93 7.41 -26.60
N LEU A 15 21.73 6.90 -26.83
CA LEU A 15 20.60 7.19 -25.96
C LEU A 15 20.92 6.59 -24.58
N LEU A 16 21.41 7.45 -23.69
CA LEU A 16 21.42 7.16 -22.25
C LEU A 16 19.95 7.07 -21.80
N PHE A 17 19.44 5.86 -21.67
CA PHE A 17 18.27 5.60 -20.84
C PHE A 17 18.67 5.95 -19.39
N ILE A 18 18.33 7.15 -18.98
CA ILE A 18 18.28 7.50 -17.56
C ILE A 18 17.07 6.71 -17.02
N ALA A 19 17.29 5.44 -16.69
CA ALA A 19 16.41 4.73 -15.78
C ALA A 19 16.51 5.50 -14.45
N GLY A 20 15.50 6.34 -14.20
CA GLY A 20 15.38 7.01 -12.92
C GLY A 20 15.33 5.91 -11.87
N CYS A 21 16.42 5.75 -11.09
CA CYS A 21 16.45 4.93 -9.91
C CYS A 21 15.56 5.60 -8.86
N SER A 22 14.23 5.43 -9.00
CA SER A 22 13.35 5.58 -7.86
C SER A 22 13.77 4.45 -6.91
N GLY A 23 14.32 4.80 -5.74
CA GLY A 23 14.64 3.77 -4.74
C GLY A 23 13.37 3.00 -4.35
N VAL A 24 13.52 1.90 -3.62
CA VAL A 24 12.41 1.00 -3.20
C VAL A 24 11.19 1.80 -2.71
N GLY A 25 11.40 2.82 -1.86
CA GLY A 25 10.33 3.68 -1.38
C GLY A 25 9.59 4.47 -2.47
N GLY A 26 10.29 4.88 -3.54
CA GLY A 26 9.69 5.54 -4.69
C GLY A 26 8.80 4.61 -5.49
N ASP A 27 9.23 3.39 -5.74
CA ASP A 27 8.41 2.38 -6.42
C ASP A 27 7.20 1.98 -5.57
N VAL A 28 7.34 1.82 -4.25
CA VAL A 28 6.20 1.56 -3.34
C VAL A 28 5.21 2.71 -3.38
N GLN A 29 5.66 3.96 -3.33
CA GLN A 29 4.77 5.11 -3.40
C GLN A 29 4.05 5.21 -4.76
N ALA A 30 4.75 4.94 -5.87
CA ALA A 30 4.14 4.90 -7.20
C ALA A 30 3.09 3.78 -7.30
N GLY A 31 3.38 2.60 -6.77
CA GLY A 31 2.45 1.47 -6.71
C GLY A 31 1.20 1.79 -5.88
N ARG A 32 1.35 2.38 -4.70
CA ARG A 32 0.23 2.83 -3.87
C ARG A 32 -0.64 3.86 -4.59
N THR A 33 -0.01 4.87 -5.22
CA THR A 33 -0.73 5.89 -6.00
C THR A 33 -1.50 5.25 -7.16
N ALA A 34 -0.94 4.26 -7.83
CA ALA A 34 -1.61 3.52 -8.90
C ALA A 34 -2.83 2.75 -8.37
N LEU A 35 -2.73 2.08 -7.20
CA LEU A 35 -3.86 1.43 -6.53
C LEU A 35 -4.97 2.41 -6.17
N GLN A 36 -4.64 3.52 -5.54
CA GLN A 36 -5.60 4.56 -5.14
C GLN A 36 -6.34 5.19 -6.32
N THR A 37 -5.73 5.16 -7.50
CA THR A 37 -6.32 5.69 -8.74
C THR A 37 -6.92 4.61 -9.65
N GLY A 38 -7.10 3.38 -9.15
CA GLY A 38 -7.72 2.26 -9.88
C GLY A 38 -6.84 1.65 -10.98
N ARG A 39 -5.55 1.91 -10.98
CA ARG A 39 -4.59 1.39 -11.96
C ARG A 39 -3.79 0.20 -11.43
N ALA A 40 -4.52 -0.81 -10.92
CA ALA A 40 -3.92 -1.96 -10.23
C ALA A 40 -2.90 -2.74 -11.09
N ASN A 41 -3.11 -2.84 -12.41
CA ASN A 41 -2.14 -3.47 -13.31
C ASN A 41 -0.79 -2.72 -13.37
N GLU A 42 -0.80 -1.39 -13.32
CA GLU A 42 0.44 -0.60 -13.25
C GLU A 42 1.11 -0.75 -11.88
N ALA A 43 0.30 -0.81 -10.81
CA ALA A 43 0.78 -1.02 -9.45
C ALA A 43 1.59 -2.30 -9.31
N ILE A 44 1.17 -3.41 -9.96
CA ILE A 44 1.92 -4.66 -9.97
C ILE A 44 3.36 -4.44 -10.45
N GLY A 45 3.56 -3.69 -11.53
CA GLY A 45 4.90 -3.43 -12.07
C GLY A 45 5.82 -2.67 -11.09
N TYR A 46 5.30 -1.64 -10.44
CA TYR A 46 6.05 -0.87 -9.45
C TYR A 46 6.35 -1.71 -8.20
N LEU A 47 5.33 -2.37 -7.65
CA LEU A 47 5.45 -3.13 -6.41
C LEU A 47 6.30 -4.40 -6.57
N THR A 48 6.28 -5.03 -7.75
CA THR A 48 7.18 -6.15 -8.06
C THR A 48 8.64 -5.70 -8.03
N ARG A 49 9.00 -4.59 -8.70
CA ARG A 49 10.38 -4.08 -8.63
C ARG A 49 10.83 -3.75 -7.22
N ALA A 50 9.93 -3.15 -6.43
CA ALA A 50 10.22 -2.84 -5.03
C ALA A 50 10.42 -4.12 -4.21
N ALA A 51 9.56 -5.14 -4.38
CA ALA A 51 9.63 -6.41 -3.68
C ALA A 51 10.84 -7.28 -4.10
N ASP A 52 11.29 -7.16 -5.34
CA ASP A 52 12.51 -7.81 -5.83
C ASP A 52 13.76 -7.17 -5.23
N ALA A 53 13.75 -5.85 -5.03
CA ALA A 53 14.86 -5.12 -4.44
C ALA A 53 14.92 -5.26 -2.90
N ASP A 54 13.78 -5.22 -2.23
CA ASP A 54 13.65 -5.38 -0.78
C ASP A 54 12.28 -5.97 -0.42
N PRO A 55 12.15 -7.29 -0.29
CA PRO A 55 10.87 -7.94 0.01
C PRO A 55 10.35 -7.66 1.43
N ASP A 56 11.21 -7.22 2.34
CA ASP A 56 10.85 -6.89 3.73
C ASP A 56 10.59 -5.37 3.92
N TYR A 57 10.60 -4.60 2.83
CA TYR A 57 10.35 -3.16 2.89
C TYR A 57 8.96 -2.86 3.45
N LYS A 58 8.93 -1.95 4.43
CA LYS A 58 7.71 -1.40 5.03
C LYS A 58 7.64 0.09 4.81
N ILE A 59 6.43 0.63 4.67
CA ILE A 59 6.30 2.08 4.57
C ILE A 59 6.80 2.72 5.86
N PRO A 60 7.68 3.75 5.79
CA PRO A 60 8.27 4.37 6.96
C PRO A 60 7.28 5.33 7.62
N TYR A 61 6.22 4.81 8.20
CA TYR A 61 5.19 5.60 8.87
C TYR A 61 4.61 4.84 10.08
N ARG A 62 3.51 5.33 10.69
CA ARG A 62 2.92 4.76 11.93
C ARG A 62 2.26 3.41 11.75
N VAL A 63 2.04 3.00 10.51
CA VAL A 63 1.35 1.76 10.16
C VAL A 63 2.35 0.74 9.64
N ARG A 64 2.21 -0.51 10.09
CA ARG A 64 2.98 -1.64 9.54
C ARG A 64 2.29 -2.11 8.26
N ALA A 65 2.80 -1.69 7.12
CA ALA A 65 2.31 -2.13 5.82
C ALA A 65 3.50 -2.43 4.92
N SER A 66 3.60 -3.68 4.47
CA SER A 66 4.71 -4.17 3.67
C SER A 66 4.49 -3.98 2.18
N VAL A 67 5.58 -3.95 1.42
CA VAL A 67 5.53 -3.97 -0.05
C VAL A 67 4.77 -5.20 -0.57
N LEU A 68 4.94 -6.35 0.07
CA LEU A 68 4.25 -7.59 -0.32
C LEU A 68 2.75 -7.53 0.01
N GLY A 69 2.34 -6.87 1.09
CA GLY A 69 0.94 -6.60 1.39
C GLY A 69 0.27 -5.78 0.28
N TYR A 70 0.93 -4.71 -0.19
CA TYR A 70 0.44 -3.91 -1.31
C TYR A 70 0.47 -4.66 -2.64
N LEU A 71 1.50 -5.47 -2.92
CA LEU A 71 1.56 -6.28 -4.13
C LEU A 71 0.44 -7.33 -4.15
N GLY A 72 0.20 -7.99 -3.02
CA GLY A 72 -0.92 -8.92 -2.87
C GLY A 72 -2.27 -8.25 -3.09
N ARG A 73 -2.48 -7.05 -2.54
CA ARG A 73 -3.67 -6.24 -2.84
C ARG A 73 -3.82 -5.98 -4.34
N ALA A 74 -2.75 -5.60 -5.03
CA ALA A 74 -2.78 -5.35 -6.47
C ALA A 74 -3.20 -6.61 -7.26
N TYR A 75 -2.74 -7.79 -6.84
CA TYR A 75 -3.17 -9.06 -7.43
C TYR A 75 -4.64 -9.37 -7.15
N VAL A 76 -5.14 -9.12 -5.92
CA VAL A 76 -6.57 -9.26 -5.59
C VAL A 76 -7.43 -8.36 -6.48
N GLU A 77 -7.07 -7.08 -6.61
CA GLU A 77 -7.82 -6.09 -7.40
C GLU A 77 -7.79 -6.39 -8.92
N THR A 78 -6.83 -7.20 -9.40
CA THR A 78 -6.75 -7.64 -10.80
C THR A 78 -7.28 -9.06 -11.03
N GLY A 79 -7.84 -9.72 -10.00
CA GLY A 79 -8.37 -11.08 -10.09
C GLY A 79 -7.31 -12.17 -10.21
N ARG A 80 -6.07 -11.86 -9.88
CA ARG A 80 -4.95 -12.81 -9.87
C ARG A 80 -4.84 -13.47 -8.49
N ASP A 81 -5.89 -14.19 -8.11
CA ASP A 81 -6.10 -14.65 -6.73
C ASP A 81 -5.04 -15.68 -6.27
N ILE A 82 -4.49 -16.49 -7.19
CA ILE A 82 -3.42 -17.44 -6.85
C ILE A 82 -2.11 -16.71 -6.53
N GLU A 83 -1.72 -15.75 -7.35
CA GLU A 83 -0.51 -14.93 -7.12
C GLU A 83 -0.70 -14.04 -5.89
N ALA A 84 -1.90 -13.51 -5.68
CA ALA A 84 -2.25 -12.78 -4.47
C ALA A 84 -2.00 -13.63 -3.23
N ARG A 85 -2.56 -14.84 -3.18
CA ARG A 85 -2.38 -15.76 -2.09
C ARG A 85 -0.90 -16.06 -1.80
N GLN A 86 -0.14 -16.47 -2.82
CA GLN A 86 1.28 -16.80 -2.66
C GLN A 86 2.09 -15.62 -2.11
N THR A 87 1.85 -14.42 -2.65
CA THR A 87 2.52 -13.19 -2.23
C THR A 87 2.17 -12.83 -0.79
N LEU A 88 0.89 -12.92 -0.42
CA LEU A 88 0.39 -12.57 0.90
C LEU A 88 0.76 -13.60 1.98
N GLU A 89 0.81 -14.88 1.65
CA GLU A 89 1.36 -15.90 2.55
C GLU A 89 2.85 -15.61 2.86
N ARG A 90 3.62 -15.17 1.86
CA ARG A 90 4.99 -14.72 2.08
C ARG A 90 5.04 -13.46 2.95
N ALA A 91 4.14 -12.50 2.73
CA ALA A 91 4.06 -11.28 3.53
C ALA A 91 3.82 -11.60 5.02
N VAL A 92 2.81 -12.41 5.32
CA VAL A 92 2.48 -12.85 6.69
C VAL A 92 3.62 -13.62 7.34
N ASN A 93 4.35 -14.44 6.59
CA ASN A 93 5.51 -15.17 7.10
C ASN A 93 6.70 -14.25 7.44
N LEU A 94 6.88 -13.13 6.73
CA LEU A 94 7.90 -12.13 7.02
C LEU A 94 7.48 -11.17 8.15
N ASP A 95 6.21 -10.80 8.20
CA ASP A 95 5.65 -9.94 9.24
C ASP A 95 4.21 -10.35 9.56
N ASN A 96 4.05 -11.08 10.66
CA ASN A 96 2.74 -11.53 11.13
C ASN A 96 1.88 -10.39 11.74
N ASP A 97 2.43 -9.19 11.83
CA ASP A 97 1.70 -8.02 12.33
C ASP A 97 1.26 -7.06 11.20
N ASP A 98 1.45 -7.44 9.92
CA ASP A 98 1.01 -6.63 8.79
C ASP A 98 -0.51 -6.76 8.57
N PRO A 99 -1.31 -5.72 8.88
CA PRO A 99 -2.77 -5.78 8.77
C PRO A 99 -3.25 -5.92 7.32
N PHE A 100 -2.52 -5.35 6.34
CA PHE A 100 -2.85 -5.50 4.92
C PHE A 100 -2.60 -6.92 4.44
N ALA A 101 -1.48 -7.54 4.86
CA ALA A 101 -1.17 -8.90 4.47
C ALA A 101 -2.27 -9.88 4.92
N HIS A 102 -2.71 -9.80 6.18
CA HIS A 102 -3.80 -10.62 6.69
C HIS A 102 -5.13 -10.36 5.98
N LEU A 103 -5.52 -9.09 5.86
CA LEU A 103 -6.79 -8.72 5.25
C LEU A 103 -6.90 -9.22 3.81
N TYR A 104 -5.90 -8.93 2.98
CA TYR A 104 -5.93 -9.33 1.57
C TYR A 104 -5.63 -10.81 1.37
N LEU A 105 -4.87 -11.48 2.25
CA LEU A 105 -4.73 -12.93 2.27
C LEU A 105 -6.10 -13.60 2.47
N GLY A 106 -6.85 -13.12 3.46
CA GLY A 106 -8.18 -13.64 3.72
C GLY A 106 -9.11 -13.48 2.52
N ILE A 107 -9.08 -12.34 1.83
CA ILE A 107 -9.86 -12.11 0.62
C ILE A 107 -9.45 -13.08 -0.50
N ALA A 108 -8.15 -13.25 -0.75
CA ALA A 108 -7.64 -14.19 -1.75
C ALA A 108 -8.02 -15.64 -1.44
N LEU A 109 -7.98 -16.03 -0.16
CA LEU A 109 -8.39 -17.35 0.29
C LEU A 109 -9.90 -17.59 0.09
N LEU A 110 -10.76 -16.61 0.36
CA LEU A 110 -12.19 -16.73 0.06
C LEU A 110 -12.44 -16.91 -1.43
N LYS A 111 -11.75 -16.14 -2.28
CA LYS A 111 -11.87 -16.23 -3.75
C LYS A 111 -11.34 -17.58 -4.29
N THR A 112 -10.39 -18.21 -3.61
CA THR A 112 -9.85 -19.53 -3.97
C THR A 112 -10.52 -20.72 -3.27
N GLY A 113 -11.56 -20.45 -2.45
CA GLY A 113 -12.43 -21.49 -1.85
C GLY A 113 -12.01 -21.96 -0.46
N GLU A 114 -10.96 -21.40 0.14
CA GLU A 114 -10.52 -21.73 1.51
C GLU A 114 -11.27 -20.88 2.55
N ARG A 115 -12.57 -21.12 2.68
CA ARG A 115 -13.53 -20.28 3.41
C ARG A 115 -13.15 -20.03 4.87
N GLU A 116 -12.93 -21.09 5.63
CA GLU A 116 -12.66 -20.98 7.09
C GLU A 116 -11.38 -20.20 7.37
N ARG A 117 -10.31 -20.51 6.64
CA ARG A 117 -9.04 -19.81 6.75
C ARG A 117 -9.17 -18.37 6.28
N GLY A 118 -9.87 -18.15 5.15
CA GLY A 118 -10.09 -16.81 4.61
C GLY A 118 -10.81 -15.88 5.55
N ARG A 119 -11.91 -16.37 6.19
CA ARG A 119 -12.63 -15.59 7.20
C ARG A 119 -11.74 -15.24 8.39
N LYS A 120 -10.98 -16.22 8.89
CA LYS A 120 -10.06 -15.99 10.01
C LYS A 120 -9.00 -14.93 9.69
N GLU A 121 -8.42 -14.97 8.51
CA GLU A 121 -7.41 -13.99 8.09
C GLU A 121 -8.02 -12.58 7.93
N ILE A 122 -9.25 -12.45 7.38
CA ILE A 122 -9.96 -11.17 7.33
C ILE A 122 -10.22 -10.63 8.74
N ASP A 123 -10.70 -11.46 9.67
CA ASP A 123 -10.95 -11.05 11.05
C ASP A 123 -9.66 -10.55 11.73
N VAL A 124 -8.54 -11.24 11.52
CA VAL A 124 -7.22 -10.81 12.01
C VAL A 124 -6.83 -9.46 11.41
N GLY A 125 -6.92 -9.31 10.10
CA GLY A 125 -6.54 -8.08 9.41
C GLY A 125 -7.41 -6.89 9.81
N LEU A 126 -8.74 -7.07 9.85
CA LEU A 126 -9.67 -6.01 10.27
C LEU A 126 -9.44 -5.59 11.72
N LYS A 127 -9.24 -6.56 12.62
CA LYS A 127 -8.93 -6.26 14.01
C LYS A 127 -7.59 -5.53 14.15
N ALA A 128 -6.57 -5.94 13.43
CA ALA A 128 -5.27 -5.26 13.46
C ALA A 128 -5.35 -3.81 12.95
N ILE A 129 -6.22 -3.53 11.96
CA ILE A 129 -6.51 -2.15 11.53
C ILE A 129 -7.22 -1.35 12.63
N ASP A 130 -8.27 -1.92 13.28
CA ASP A 130 -9.00 -1.26 14.37
C ASP A 130 -8.05 -0.97 15.54
N ASP A 131 -7.27 -1.95 15.99
CA ASP A 131 -6.28 -1.82 17.07
C ASP A 131 -5.22 -0.74 16.74
N THR A 132 -4.76 -0.68 15.48
CA THR A 132 -3.81 0.35 14.99
C THR A 132 -4.43 1.74 15.08
N LEU A 133 -5.66 1.92 14.59
CA LEU A 133 -6.36 3.20 14.63
C LEU A 133 -6.67 3.63 16.07
N GLU A 134 -7.09 2.71 16.95
CA GLU A 134 -7.30 3.01 18.37
C GLU A 134 -6.00 3.42 19.07
N TYR A 135 -4.89 2.70 18.81
CA TYR A 135 -3.59 3.03 19.37
C TYR A 135 -3.12 4.43 18.96
N ILE A 136 -3.25 4.76 17.65
CA ILE A 136 -2.84 6.08 17.15
C ILE A 136 -3.81 7.17 17.65
N ALA A 137 -5.12 6.90 17.69
CA ALA A 137 -6.13 7.85 18.15
C ALA A 137 -5.95 8.24 19.62
N ALA A 138 -5.33 7.39 20.43
CA ALA A 138 -5.00 7.68 21.83
C ALA A 138 -3.82 8.66 21.98
N ASP A 139 -3.04 8.90 20.93
CA ASP A 139 -1.93 9.87 20.92
C ASP A 139 -2.49 11.31 20.96
N ARG A 140 -2.04 12.11 21.93
CA ARG A 140 -2.53 13.49 22.15
C ARG A 140 -2.13 14.47 21.05
N VAL A 141 -1.09 14.15 20.28
CA VAL A 141 -0.53 15.06 19.27
C VAL A 141 -1.04 14.73 17.89
N TYR A 142 -1.13 13.45 17.56
CA TYR A 142 -1.42 12.96 16.21
C TYR A 142 -2.78 12.28 16.08
N GLY A 143 -3.36 11.81 17.19
CA GLY A 143 -4.56 10.97 17.18
C GLY A 143 -5.76 11.61 16.50
N PHE A 144 -5.93 12.92 16.60
CA PHE A 144 -7.07 13.59 15.99
C PHE A 144 -7.00 13.70 14.46
N TYR A 145 -5.86 13.40 13.84
CA TYR A 145 -5.75 13.33 12.38
C TYR A 145 -6.20 11.99 11.79
N TRP A 146 -6.27 10.95 12.63
CA TRP A 146 -6.53 9.58 12.21
C TRP A 146 -7.98 9.17 12.47
N ASP A 147 -8.71 8.91 11.39
CA ASP A 147 -10.13 8.51 11.41
C ASP A 147 -10.95 9.34 12.43
N PRO A 148 -10.92 10.69 12.34
CA PRO A 148 -11.51 11.56 13.35
C PRO A 148 -13.03 11.38 13.49
N GLY A 149 -13.70 10.94 12.44
CA GLY A 149 -15.11 10.58 12.44
C GLY A 149 -15.40 9.14 12.84
N MET A 150 -14.39 8.35 13.21
CA MET A 150 -14.50 6.91 13.51
C MET A 150 -15.16 6.09 12.40
N GLN A 151 -15.09 6.53 11.14
CA GLN A 151 -15.79 5.88 10.03
C GLN A 151 -15.22 4.50 9.73
N ILE A 152 -13.89 4.39 9.64
CA ILE A 152 -13.21 3.12 9.37
C ILE A 152 -13.44 2.15 10.52
N ARG A 153 -13.26 2.59 11.77
CA ARG A 153 -13.48 1.78 12.98
C ARG A 153 -14.93 1.30 13.09
N ASN A 154 -15.90 2.16 12.80
CA ASN A 154 -17.31 1.78 12.81
C ASN A 154 -17.64 0.78 11.69
N ASP A 155 -17.09 0.95 10.49
CA ASP A 155 -17.25 0.01 9.37
C ASP A 155 -16.69 -1.38 9.71
N ILE A 156 -15.52 -1.43 10.36
CA ILE A 156 -14.92 -2.67 10.85
C ILE A 156 -15.85 -3.36 11.86
N ARG A 157 -16.25 -2.66 12.90
CA ARG A 157 -17.11 -3.20 13.96
C ARG A 157 -18.45 -3.70 13.42
N GLN A 158 -19.06 -2.94 12.51
CA GLN A 158 -20.29 -3.37 11.84
C GLN A 158 -20.07 -4.62 10.99
N SER A 159 -18.97 -4.69 10.22
CA SER A 159 -18.67 -5.84 9.36
C SER A 159 -18.42 -7.11 10.17
N LEU A 160 -17.72 -7.02 11.30
CA LEU A 160 -17.47 -8.15 12.20
C LEU A 160 -18.76 -8.60 12.92
N ALA A 161 -19.64 -7.67 13.32
CA ALA A 161 -20.89 -7.97 14.03
C ALA A 161 -21.97 -8.58 13.13
N ALA A 162 -22.02 -8.16 11.86
CA ALA A 162 -23.09 -8.53 10.91
C ALA A 162 -23.03 -9.99 10.43
N LYS A 163 -21.90 -10.70 10.62
CA LYS A 163 -21.67 -12.08 10.12
C LYS A 163 -22.05 -12.23 8.65
N PRO A 164 -21.51 -11.42 7.74
CA PRO A 164 -21.86 -11.40 6.32
C PRO A 164 -21.53 -12.74 5.65
N ASP A 165 -22.08 -12.98 4.46
CA ASP A 165 -21.60 -14.07 3.61
C ASP A 165 -20.18 -13.78 3.10
N ASP A 166 -19.53 -14.76 2.43
CA ASP A 166 -18.13 -14.63 2.03
C ASP A 166 -17.90 -13.52 1.01
N ALA A 167 -18.83 -13.31 0.09
CA ALA A 167 -18.74 -12.26 -0.92
C ALA A 167 -18.89 -10.86 -0.29
N GLN A 168 -19.86 -10.71 0.61
CA GLN A 168 -20.06 -9.46 1.36
C GLN A 168 -18.87 -9.14 2.27
N LEU A 169 -18.29 -10.15 2.92
CA LEU A 169 -17.11 -10.00 3.77
C LEU A 169 -15.90 -9.56 2.96
N ALA A 170 -15.65 -10.18 1.81
CA ALA A 170 -14.56 -9.80 0.90
C ALA A 170 -14.71 -8.36 0.41
N LEU A 171 -15.91 -7.96 -0.04
CA LEU A 171 -16.18 -6.59 -0.47
C LEU A 171 -16.03 -5.56 0.65
N ALA A 172 -16.47 -5.89 1.86
CA ALA A 172 -16.28 -5.03 3.04
C ALA A 172 -14.78 -4.88 3.34
N GLY A 173 -14.03 -5.97 3.32
CA GLY A 173 -12.57 -5.97 3.51
C GLY A 173 -11.84 -5.10 2.47
N GLU A 174 -12.17 -5.25 1.18
CA GLU A 174 -11.60 -4.41 0.11
C GLU A 174 -11.91 -2.92 0.32
N ARG A 175 -13.13 -2.58 0.72
CA ARG A 175 -13.53 -1.19 1.00
C ARG A 175 -12.76 -0.62 2.19
N ILE A 176 -12.71 -1.37 3.29
CA ILE A 176 -12.01 -0.95 4.51
C ILE A 176 -10.50 -0.80 4.25
N GLY A 177 -9.90 -1.76 3.56
CA GLY A 177 -8.48 -1.69 3.20
C GLY A 177 -8.12 -0.47 2.35
N ARG A 178 -8.99 -0.10 1.38
CA ARG A 178 -8.81 1.15 0.61
C ARG A 178 -8.96 2.38 1.49
N ALA A 179 -10.00 2.45 2.31
CA ALA A 179 -10.23 3.59 3.19
C ALA A 179 -9.07 3.79 4.18
N PHE A 180 -8.52 2.71 4.70
CA PHE A 180 -7.37 2.76 5.61
C PHE A 180 -6.10 3.23 4.89
N ASP A 181 -5.83 2.78 3.65
CA ASP A 181 -4.70 3.27 2.86
C ASP A 181 -4.82 4.77 2.52
N GLU A 182 -6.01 5.24 2.19
CA GLU A 182 -6.30 6.67 1.95
C GLU A 182 -6.11 7.50 3.23
N GLU A 183 -6.51 6.95 4.38
CA GLU A 183 -6.34 7.59 5.69
C GLU A 183 -4.88 7.76 6.07
N ILE A 184 -4.01 6.77 5.76
CA ILE A 184 -2.55 6.87 5.94
C ILE A 184 -2.01 8.13 5.25
N ASP A 185 -2.38 8.34 4.00
CA ASP A 185 -1.87 9.49 3.23
C ASP A 185 -2.51 10.81 3.65
N LYS A 186 -3.78 10.80 4.04
CA LYS A 186 -4.48 11.97 4.57
C LYS A 186 -3.84 12.43 5.88
N ALA A 187 -3.71 11.55 6.85
CA ALA A 187 -3.12 11.84 8.15
C ALA A 187 -1.68 12.36 8.00
N ARG A 188 -0.88 11.72 7.12
CA ARG A 188 0.48 12.16 6.82
C ARG A 188 0.55 13.59 6.28
N ARG A 189 -0.38 13.97 5.39
CA ARG A 189 -0.45 15.34 4.86
C ARG A 189 -0.83 16.35 5.93
N ASP A 190 -1.79 16.01 6.78
CA ASP A 190 -2.32 16.89 7.81
C ASP A 190 -1.30 17.08 8.95
N GLU A 191 -0.60 16.04 9.36
CA GLU A 191 0.54 16.13 10.28
C GLU A 191 1.67 17.03 9.71
N GLY A 192 1.98 16.87 8.40
CA GLY A 192 3.03 17.68 7.73
C GLY A 192 2.69 19.17 7.64
N ARG A 193 1.41 19.51 7.44
CA ARG A 193 0.96 20.92 7.42
C ARG A 193 1.16 21.62 8.75
N ARG A 194 0.99 20.93 9.86
CA ARG A 194 1.15 21.49 11.20
C ARG A 194 2.63 21.75 11.52
N SER A 195 3.51 20.84 11.16
CA SER A 195 4.95 20.99 11.40
C SER A 195 5.59 22.10 10.55
N GLY A 196 5.04 22.40 9.36
CA GLY A 196 5.53 23.48 8.48
C GLY A 196 4.94 24.87 8.77
N GLY A 197 3.87 24.97 9.56
CA GLY A 197 3.18 26.24 9.86
C GLY A 197 3.73 27.03 11.05
N GLY A 198 4.76 26.53 11.74
CA GLY A 198 5.31 27.12 12.97
C GLY A 198 6.33 28.24 12.80
N ASP A 199 6.84 28.51 11.60
CA ASP A 199 8.03 29.35 11.41
C ASP A 199 7.78 30.75 10.76
N SER A 200 6.54 31.17 10.58
CA SER A 200 6.23 32.45 9.90
C SER A 200 5.68 33.57 10.79
N SER A 201 5.81 33.49 12.12
CA SER A 201 5.43 34.61 13.02
C SER A 201 6.56 35.03 13.97
N GLY A 202 7.58 35.65 13.44
CA GLY A 202 8.68 36.17 14.27
C GLY A 202 9.66 37.08 13.50
N GLY A 203 9.16 38.23 13.02
CA GLY A 203 10.06 39.18 12.37
C GLY A 203 9.35 40.47 11.96
N GLY A 204 8.93 41.24 12.95
CA GLY A 204 8.42 42.56 12.71
C GLY A 204 8.60 43.45 13.96
N ASN A 205 9.78 44.07 14.05
CA ASN A 205 9.98 45.37 14.69
C ASN A 205 11.29 45.96 14.18
#